data_a061b37a3d5b26a5cd67c6854ad5167a
#
_entry.id   a061b37a3d5b26a5cd67c6854ad5167a
#
_cell.length_a   1.000
_cell.length_b   1.000
_cell.length_c   1.000
_cell.angle_alpha   90.00
_cell.angle_beta   90.00
_cell.angle_gamma   90.00
#
_symmetry.space_group_name_H-M   'P 1'
#
loop_
_entity.id
_entity.type
_entity.pdbx_description
1 polymer ?
#
loop_
_entity_poly.entity_id
_entity_poly.type
_entity_poly.pdbx_seq_one_letter_code
_entity_poly.pdbx_strand_id
1 'polypeptide(L)'
;MVATPDYWHTPTAILACQAGKDVYVEKPFSHNIWEGRKLVEASRKYKRIVQVGTQNRSASYNIEARDYVQSGKLGDVRLVKVFNLKGGGPFRLGLSAKAPKSFSWDEWLGPAKSREYHSKIFHGGWHYFWDYSGGDLADCGIHQLDLALMVLGDPPAPSAVSASGGRLQHKGDDGEVPDVEILHYDYPEFVMTFEHSHFANSMSKIDGSIRSGDKFPHWLQCATRIEFYGAKDNMMLGRHGGGWQVFTSNGKVVDQKFGRHPDTEHQQNFIDCIKSRNRPNADVGLAQVSTSVMHIGNIAHRVGNQKLHYNASEEQFTNNDSANSLSKRQNINDFSVKEII
;
A
#
# COMPACT_ATOMS: atom_id res chain seq x y z
N MET A 1 3.33 -8.48 -17.29
CA MET A 1 3.55 -8.14 -15.87
C MET A 1 4.45 -6.93 -15.81
N VAL A 2 4.14 -5.97 -14.92
CA VAL A 2 4.92 -4.76 -14.63
C VAL A 2 5.42 -4.86 -13.19
N ALA A 3 6.73 -4.91 -12.99
CA ALA A 3 7.41 -5.04 -11.69
C ALA A 3 8.71 -4.21 -11.71
N THR A 4 8.61 -3.02 -12.22
CA THR A 4 9.64 -1.98 -12.25
C THR A 4 9.70 -1.26 -10.89
N PRO A 5 10.57 -0.27 -10.66
CA PRO A 5 10.38 0.64 -9.53
C PRO A 5 9.04 1.40 -9.60
N ASP A 6 8.53 1.84 -8.44
CA ASP A 6 7.19 2.39 -8.25
C ASP A 6 6.80 3.47 -9.28
N TYR A 7 7.72 4.38 -9.56
CA TYR A 7 7.50 5.50 -10.47
C TYR A 7 7.33 5.10 -11.95
N TRP A 8 7.69 3.87 -12.31
CA TRP A 8 7.49 3.31 -13.64
C TRP A 8 6.22 2.47 -13.78
N HIS A 9 5.57 2.08 -12.68
CA HIS A 9 4.41 1.18 -12.71
C HIS A 9 3.29 1.73 -13.59
N THR A 10 2.82 2.93 -13.29
CA THR A 10 1.69 3.53 -14.03
C THR A 10 2.02 3.85 -15.49
N PRO A 11 3.13 4.54 -15.83
CA PRO A 11 3.44 4.82 -17.24
C PRO A 11 3.50 3.55 -18.09
N THR A 12 4.19 2.52 -17.61
CA THR A 12 4.33 1.23 -18.31
C THR A 12 2.99 0.51 -18.46
N ALA A 13 2.16 0.50 -17.40
CA ALA A 13 0.86 -0.15 -17.43
C ALA A 13 -0.12 0.55 -18.40
N ILE A 14 -0.08 1.88 -18.48
CA ILE A 14 -0.89 2.65 -19.45
C ILE A 14 -0.48 2.30 -20.88
N LEU A 15 0.81 2.31 -21.21
CA LEU A 15 1.31 1.92 -22.53
C LEU A 15 0.90 0.49 -22.91
N ALA A 16 0.93 -0.42 -21.95
CA ALA A 16 0.47 -1.79 -22.16
C ALA A 16 -1.05 -1.85 -22.44
N CYS A 17 -1.87 -1.08 -21.73
CA CYS A 17 -3.32 -0.97 -22.00
C CYS A 17 -3.58 -0.40 -23.40
N GLN A 18 -2.86 0.64 -23.79
CA GLN A 18 -2.93 1.24 -25.14
C GLN A 18 -2.54 0.23 -26.24
N ALA A 19 -1.57 -0.63 -25.97
CA ALA A 19 -1.16 -1.73 -26.84
C ALA A 19 -2.11 -2.95 -26.79
N GLY A 20 -3.27 -2.83 -26.15
CA GLY A 20 -4.30 -3.88 -26.08
C GLY A 20 -3.96 -5.04 -25.13
N LYS A 21 -3.03 -4.88 -24.19
CA LYS A 21 -2.61 -5.92 -23.25
C LYS A 21 -3.38 -5.83 -21.95
N ASP A 22 -3.74 -6.98 -21.38
CA ASP A 22 -4.15 -7.09 -20.00
C ASP A 22 -2.90 -7.06 -19.10
N VAL A 23 -3.00 -6.45 -17.91
CA VAL A 23 -1.83 -6.08 -17.12
C VAL A 23 -1.93 -6.59 -15.69
N TYR A 24 -0.90 -7.27 -15.23
CA TYR A 24 -0.62 -7.43 -13.81
C TYR A 24 0.47 -6.42 -13.44
N VAL A 25 0.18 -5.52 -12.51
CA VAL A 25 1.12 -4.49 -12.05
C VAL A 25 1.39 -4.63 -10.57
N GLU A 26 2.66 -4.54 -10.16
CA GLU A 26 3.06 -4.60 -8.76
C GLU A 26 2.61 -3.35 -7.98
N LYS A 27 2.54 -3.50 -6.66
CA LYS A 27 2.21 -2.45 -5.68
C LYS A 27 3.47 -1.61 -5.31
N PRO A 28 3.29 -0.34 -4.92
CA PRO A 28 2.12 0.49 -5.20
C PRO A 28 2.03 0.73 -6.71
N PHE A 29 0.86 0.58 -7.28
CA PHE A 29 0.74 0.63 -8.74
C PHE A 29 0.90 2.04 -9.31
N SER A 30 0.94 3.07 -8.47
CA SER A 30 1.21 4.46 -8.86
C SER A 30 2.14 5.15 -7.87
N HIS A 31 2.86 6.15 -8.35
CA HIS A 31 3.74 6.99 -7.55
C HIS A 31 3.04 8.24 -6.96
N ASN A 32 1.83 8.54 -7.41
CA ASN A 32 0.98 9.62 -6.90
C ASN A 32 -0.49 9.35 -7.26
N ILE A 33 -1.39 10.12 -6.62
CA ILE A 33 -2.85 9.92 -6.75
C ILE A 33 -3.32 10.11 -8.20
N TRP A 34 -2.86 11.18 -8.85
CA TRP A 34 -3.27 11.52 -10.21
C TRP A 34 -2.87 10.45 -11.25
N GLU A 35 -1.63 9.96 -11.21
CA GLU A 35 -1.18 8.89 -12.11
C GLU A 35 -2.01 7.62 -11.90
N GLY A 36 -2.33 7.29 -10.65
CA GLY A 36 -3.18 6.14 -10.36
C GLY A 36 -4.56 6.27 -11.01
N ARG A 37 -5.18 7.44 -10.93
CA ARG A 37 -6.46 7.72 -11.62
C ARG A 37 -6.32 7.54 -13.13
N LYS A 38 -5.21 7.98 -13.72
CA LYS A 38 -4.95 7.81 -15.15
C LYS A 38 -4.86 6.34 -15.57
N LEU A 39 -4.31 5.46 -14.75
CA LEU A 39 -4.31 4.02 -15.07
C LEU A 39 -5.73 3.43 -14.97
N VAL A 40 -6.55 3.86 -14.02
CA VAL A 40 -7.96 3.47 -13.98
C VAL A 40 -8.68 3.89 -15.27
N GLU A 41 -8.52 5.15 -15.70
CA GLU A 41 -9.08 5.67 -16.95
C GLU A 41 -8.62 4.83 -18.16
N ALA A 42 -7.32 4.56 -18.28
CA ALA A 42 -6.75 3.75 -19.37
C ALA A 42 -7.35 2.33 -19.40
N SER A 43 -7.40 1.67 -18.25
CA SER A 43 -7.98 0.33 -18.10
C SER A 43 -9.42 0.28 -18.64
N ARG A 44 -10.26 1.27 -18.32
CA ARG A 44 -11.65 1.35 -18.73
C ARG A 44 -11.78 1.73 -20.21
N LYS A 45 -11.05 2.75 -20.67
CA LYS A 45 -11.06 3.22 -22.07
C LYS A 45 -10.67 2.10 -23.05
N TYR A 46 -9.59 1.39 -22.75
CA TYR A 46 -9.06 0.32 -23.61
C TYR A 46 -9.67 -1.06 -23.29
N LYS A 47 -10.61 -1.14 -22.31
CA LYS A 47 -11.28 -2.38 -21.91
C LYS A 47 -10.27 -3.48 -21.55
N ARG A 48 -9.22 -3.12 -20.77
CA ARG A 48 -8.20 -4.06 -20.32
C ARG A 48 -8.42 -4.49 -18.88
N ILE A 49 -8.12 -5.74 -18.60
CA ILE A 49 -8.03 -6.25 -17.23
C ILE A 49 -6.72 -5.75 -16.64
N VAL A 50 -6.81 -5.01 -15.54
CA VAL A 50 -5.65 -4.56 -14.77
C VAL A 50 -5.82 -5.03 -13.34
N GLN A 51 -4.95 -5.95 -12.93
CA GLN A 51 -4.88 -6.47 -11.55
C GLN A 51 -3.62 -5.94 -10.87
N VAL A 52 -3.78 -5.49 -9.62
CA VAL A 52 -2.69 -4.98 -8.80
C VAL A 52 -2.17 -6.07 -7.86
N GLY A 53 -0.87 -6.06 -7.56
CA GLY A 53 -0.18 -7.01 -6.68
C GLY A 53 -0.55 -6.89 -5.19
N THR A 54 -1.84 -6.78 -4.88
CA THR A 54 -2.38 -6.82 -3.51
C THR A 54 -3.04 -8.18 -3.25
N GLN A 55 -2.20 -9.20 -3.12
CA GLN A 55 -2.57 -10.63 -3.12
C GLN A 55 -3.64 -11.00 -2.09
N ASN A 56 -3.65 -10.31 -0.94
CA ASN A 56 -4.58 -10.58 0.17
C ASN A 56 -6.06 -10.50 -0.24
N ARG A 57 -6.40 -9.74 -1.28
CA ARG A 57 -7.77 -9.67 -1.82
C ARG A 57 -8.28 -10.99 -2.41
N SER A 58 -7.38 -11.93 -2.72
CA SER A 58 -7.76 -13.23 -3.30
C SER A 58 -7.74 -14.36 -2.28
N ALA A 59 -7.40 -14.11 -1.02
CA ALA A 59 -7.41 -15.12 0.04
C ALA A 59 -8.83 -15.40 0.51
N SER A 60 -9.27 -16.65 0.47
CA SER A 60 -10.60 -17.06 0.95
C SER A 60 -10.84 -16.65 2.40
N TYR A 61 -9.88 -16.84 3.28
CA TYR A 61 -10.00 -16.46 4.68
C TYR A 61 -10.14 -14.94 4.90
N ASN A 62 -9.53 -14.11 4.05
CA ASN A 62 -9.70 -12.65 4.09
C ASN A 62 -11.08 -12.23 3.58
N ILE A 63 -11.60 -12.93 2.57
CA ILE A 63 -12.99 -12.75 2.09
C ILE A 63 -13.96 -13.13 3.22
N GLU A 64 -13.74 -14.24 3.92
CA GLU A 64 -14.53 -14.63 5.09
C GLU A 64 -14.41 -13.59 6.24
N ALA A 65 -13.24 -13.00 6.48
CA ALA A 65 -13.06 -11.94 7.47
C ALA A 65 -13.88 -10.69 7.09
N ARG A 66 -13.87 -10.29 5.81
CA ARG A 66 -14.73 -9.22 5.29
C ARG A 66 -16.19 -9.52 5.54
N ASP A 67 -16.65 -10.71 5.15
CA ASP A 67 -18.05 -11.11 5.27
C ASP A 67 -18.47 -11.17 6.75
N TYR A 68 -17.57 -11.58 7.64
CA TYR A 68 -17.80 -11.56 9.10
C TYR A 68 -18.00 -10.14 9.62
N VAL A 69 -17.13 -9.20 9.26
CA VAL A 69 -17.22 -7.79 9.66
C VAL A 69 -18.48 -7.15 9.07
N GLN A 70 -18.72 -7.33 7.77
CA GLN A 70 -19.87 -6.76 7.07
C GLN A 70 -21.23 -7.33 7.54
N SER A 71 -21.23 -8.54 8.11
CA SER A 71 -22.45 -9.10 8.72
C SER A 71 -22.86 -8.47 10.05
N GLY A 72 -22.03 -7.56 10.60
CA GLY A 72 -22.26 -6.90 11.89
C GLY A 72 -22.00 -7.78 13.12
N LYS A 73 -21.42 -8.97 12.97
CA LYS A 73 -21.14 -9.88 14.10
C LYS A 73 -20.15 -9.29 15.10
N LEU A 74 -19.21 -8.43 14.67
CA LEU A 74 -18.31 -7.67 15.55
C LEU A 74 -19.02 -6.52 16.30
N GLY A 75 -20.26 -6.17 15.94
CA GLY A 75 -20.86 -4.88 16.21
C GLY A 75 -20.27 -3.80 15.29
N ASP A 76 -20.68 -2.55 15.48
CA ASP A 76 -20.14 -1.43 14.72
C ASP A 76 -18.63 -1.28 14.94
N VAL A 77 -17.82 -1.39 13.90
CA VAL A 77 -16.39 -1.14 13.98
C VAL A 77 -16.14 0.36 14.06
N ARG A 78 -15.49 0.83 15.13
CA ARG A 78 -15.23 2.25 15.40
C ARG A 78 -13.75 2.61 15.44
N LEU A 79 -12.87 1.61 15.59
CA LEU A 79 -11.43 1.79 15.58
C LEU A 79 -10.77 0.66 14.79
N VAL A 80 -9.86 1.01 13.90
CA VAL A 80 -9.01 0.05 13.17
C VAL A 80 -7.55 0.44 13.37
N LYS A 81 -6.71 -0.53 13.73
CA LYS A 81 -5.27 -0.32 13.86
C LYS A 81 -4.52 -1.19 12.87
N VAL A 82 -3.68 -0.56 12.08
CA VAL A 82 -2.87 -1.20 11.05
C VAL A 82 -1.40 -1.08 11.43
N PHE A 83 -0.71 -2.20 11.55
CA PHE A 83 0.67 -2.22 12.02
C PHE A 83 1.65 -2.65 10.93
N ASN A 84 2.78 -1.94 10.88
CA ASN A 84 3.96 -2.32 10.12
C ASN A 84 5.22 -2.05 10.99
N LEU A 85 5.28 -2.74 12.12
CA LEU A 85 6.30 -2.57 13.16
C LEU A 85 7.39 -3.62 12.99
N LYS A 86 8.42 -3.32 12.23
CA LYS A 86 9.50 -4.26 11.93
C LYS A 86 10.88 -3.70 12.23
N GLY A 87 11.86 -4.58 12.33
CA GLY A 87 13.26 -4.21 12.42
C GLY A 87 13.81 -3.64 11.12
N GLY A 88 14.89 -2.91 11.23
CA GLY A 88 15.63 -2.32 10.14
C GLY A 88 16.89 -1.67 10.65
N GLY A 89 17.67 -1.07 9.76
CA GLY A 89 18.91 -0.36 10.08
C GLY A 89 19.02 0.97 9.35
N PRO A 90 20.06 1.76 9.65
CA PRO A 90 20.29 3.02 8.95
C PRO A 90 20.59 2.77 7.47
N PHE A 91 20.03 3.65 6.63
CA PHE A 91 20.33 3.65 5.21
C PHE A 91 21.53 4.56 4.93
N ARG A 92 22.61 4.00 4.38
CA ARG A 92 23.81 4.74 4.01
C ARG A 92 24.14 4.47 2.56
N LEU A 93 24.31 5.52 1.77
CA LEU A 93 24.74 5.41 0.38
C LEU A 93 26.15 4.85 0.29
N GLY A 94 27.09 5.45 1.01
CA GLY A 94 28.50 5.08 0.94
C GLY A 94 29.12 5.39 -0.43
N LEU A 95 30.15 4.62 -0.82
CA LEU A 95 30.79 4.77 -2.11
C LEU A 95 29.96 4.11 -3.22
N SER A 96 29.82 4.79 -4.35
CA SER A 96 29.13 4.25 -5.52
C SER A 96 30.11 3.49 -6.44
N ALA A 97 29.69 2.34 -6.93
CA ALA A 97 30.30 1.73 -8.10
C ALA A 97 29.95 2.54 -9.36
N LYS A 98 30.76 2.42 -10.40
CA LYS A 98 30.44 3.01 -11.71
C LYS A 98 29.25 2.29 -12.34
N ALA A 99 28.41 3.04 -13.06
CA ALA A 99 27.36 2.44 -13.87
C ALA A 99 27.94 1.48 -14.92
N PRO A 100 27.32 0.32 -15.17
CA PRO A 100 27.71 -0.55 -16.27
C PRO A 100 27.63 0.18 -17.61
N LYS A 101 28.57 -0.07 -18.54
CA LYS A 101 28.63 0.64 -19.83
C LYS A 101 27.36 0.46 -20.70
N SER A 102 26.68 -0.68 -20.55
CA SER A 102 25.45 -1.01 -21.28
C SER A 102 24.16 -0.56 -20.58
N PHE A 103 24.28 0.20 -19.49
CA PHE A 103 23.14 0.60 -18.66
C PHE A 103 22.86 2.10 -18.84
N SER A 104 21.63 2.42 -19.23
CA SER A 104 21.13 3.80 -19.31
C SER A 104 20.49 4.20 -18.00
N TRP A 105 21.17 5.07 -17.25
CA TRP A 105 20.64 5.62 -15.99
C TRP A 105 19.45 6.55 -16.24
N ASP A 106 19.46 7.30 -17.32
CA ASP A 106 18.36 8.21 -17.68
C ASP A 106 17.09 7.46 -18.02
N GLU A 107 17.18 6.33 -18.74
CA GLU A 107 16.02 5.46 -18.98
C GLU A 107 15.54 4.77 -17.70
N TRP A 108 16.45 4.40 -16.79
CA TRP A 108 16.07 3.85 -15.52
C TRP A 108 15.33 4.88 -14.66
N LEU A 109 15.81 6.14 -14.62
CA LEU A 109 15.14 7.24 -13.95
C LEU A 109 13.77 7.56 -14.60
N GLY A 110 13.70 7.52 -15.92
CA GLY A 110 12.46 7.73 -16.67
C GLY A 110 11.67 8.96 -16.21
N PRO A 111 10.43 8.79 -15.71
CA PRO A 111 9.60 9.89 -15.26
C PRO A 111 10.00 10.48 -13.90
N ALA A 112 10.94 9.87 -13.18
CA ALA A 112 11.38 10.37 -11.90
C ALA A 112 12.32 11.58 -12.03
N LYS A 113 12.55 12.28 -10.93
CA LYS A 113 13.48 13.39 -10.88
C LYS A 113 14.91 12.91 -11.12
N SER A 114 15.66 13.65 -11.93
CA SER A 114 17.05 13.35 -12.23
C SER A 114 17.93 13.43 -10.98
N ARG A 115 18.83 12.47 -10.84
CA ARG A 115 19.86 12.35 -9.80
C ARG A 115 21.07 11.65 -10.38
N GLU A 116 22.25 11.94 -9.88
CA GLU A 116 23.47 11.20 -10.24
C GLU A 116 23.32 9.70 -9.94
N TYR A 117 23.94 8.88 -10.80
CA TYR A 117 23.94 7.43 -10.60
C TYR A 117 24.58 7.05 -9.27
N HIS A 118 23.88 6.16 -8.55
CA HIS A 118 24.44 5.51 -7.38
C HIS A 118 23.99 4.04 -7.32
N SER A 119 24.96 3.12 -7.27
CA SER A 119 24.73 1.68 -7.34
C SER A 119 23.75 1.19 -6.26
N LYS A 120 23.79 1.76 -5.06
CA LYS A 120 22.90 1.40 -3.95
C LYS A 120 21.47 1.90 -4.15
N ILE A 121 21.27 3.02 -4.85
CA ILE A 121 19.94 3.50 -5.24
C ILE A 121 19.33 2.52 -6.23
N PHE A 122 20.08 2.15 -7.26
CA PHE A 122 19.65 1.20 -8.29
C PHE A 122 19.21 -0.14 -7.70
N HIS A 123 19.91 -0.69 -6.73
CA HIS A 123 19.64 -2.00 -6.12
C HIS A 123 18.70 -1.93 -4.88
N GLY A 124 17.59 -1.20 -4.98
CA GLY A 124 16.55 -1.17 -3.94
C GLY A 124 16.63 0.02 -2.99
N GLY A 125 17.75 0.75 -2.93
CA GLY A 125 17.85 1.97 -2.12
C GLY A 125 16.94 3.10 -2.55
N TRP A 126 16.35 3.02 -3.74
CA TRP A 126 15.36 3.96 -4.24
C TRP A 126 14.11 4.05 -3.35
N HIS A 127 13.77 3.02 -2.61
CA HIS A 127 12.66 3.05 -1.65
C HIS A 127 12.81 4.12 -0.56
N TYR A 128 14.03 4.58 -0.28
CA TYR A 128 14.31 5.57 0.75
C TYR A 128 14.16 7.03 0.29
N PHE A 129 13.77 7.27 -0.97
CA PHE A 129 13.69 8.61 -1.56
C PHE A 129 12.29 8.91 -2.09
N TRP A 130 11.76 10.10 -1.74
CA TRP A 130 10.42 10.56 -2.16
C TRP A 130 10.27 10.70 -3.68
N ASP A 131 11.37 10.96 -4.39
CA ASP A 131 11.34 11.07 -5.85
C ASP A 131 11.08 9.72 -6.55
N TYR A 132 11.29 8.59 -5.86
CA TYR A 132 11.25 7.25 -6.42
C TYR A 132 10.20 6.34 -5.78
N SER A 133 9.86 6.57 -4.50
CA SER A 133 8.93 5.73 -3.74
C SER A 133 8.26 6.53 -2.62
N GLY A 134 7.45 5.88 -1.83
CA GLY A 134 6.83 6.40 -0.61
C GLY A 134 7.31 5.70 0.66
N GLY A 135 8.54 5.18 0.66
CA GLY A 135 9.10 4.49 1.81
C GLY A 135 8.39 3.18 2.15
N ASP A 136 8.49 2.77 3.41
CA ASP A 136 7.93 1.49 3.87
C ASP A 136 6.40 1.49 3.91
N LEU A 137 5.77 2.66 3.97
CA LEU A 137 4.31 2.79 3.80
C LEU A 137 3.89 2.34 2.40
N ALA A 138 4.63 2.74 1.36
CA ALA A 138 4.38 2.34 -0.02
C ALA A 138 4.85 0.89 -0.31
N ASP A 139 5.96 0.46 0.28
CA ASP A 139 6.48 -0.89 0.06
C ASP A 139 5.68 -1.97 0.80
N CYS A 140 5.61 -1.91 2.11
CA CYS A 140 4.92 -2.91 2.93
C CYS A 140 3.53 -2.44 3.37
N GLY A 141 3.40 -1.20 3.82
CA GLY A 141 2.19 -0.66 4.45
C GLY A 141 0.95 -0.70 3.56
N ILE A 142 1.13 -0.50 2.26
CA ILE A 142 0.03 -0.59 1.28
C ILE A 142 -0.72 -1.93 1.33
N HIS A 143 -0.04 -3.04 1.60
CA HIS A 143 -0.69 -4.34 1.70
C HIS A 143 -1.61 -4.44 2.92
N GLN A 144 -1.22 -3.87 4.05
CA GLN A 144 -2.03 -3.86 5.26
C GLN A 144 -3.20 -2.88 5.12
N LEU A 145 -2.95 -1.68 4.56
CA LEU A 145 -4.01 -0.69 4.30
C LEU A 145 -5.06 -1.25 3.33
N ASP A 146 -4.62 -1.84 2.23
CA ASP A 146 -5.51 -2.46 1.24
C ASP A 146 -6.36 -3.58 1.85
N LEU A 147 -5.76 -4.44 2.67
CA LEU A 147 -6.47 -5.51 3.37
C LEU A 147 -7.47 -4.98 4.41
N ALA A 148 -7.08 -3.95 5.17
CA ALA A 148 -7.97 -3.31 6.14
C ALA A 148 -9.21 -2.72 5.45
N LEU A 149 -9.00 -1.98 4.35
CA LEU A 149 -10.09 -1.38 3.57
C LEU A 149 -11.00 -2.46 2.94
N MET A 150 -10.42 -3.53 2.39
CA MET A 150 -11.19 -4.68 1.88
C MET A 150 -12.12 -5.26 2.95
N VAL A 151 -11.63 -5.48 4.16
CA VAL A 151 -12.41 -6.05 5.27
C VAL A 151 -13.52 -5.08 5.72
N LEU A 152 -13.28 -3.79 5.63
CA LEU A 152 -14.26 -2.74 5.90
C LEU A 152 -15.29 -2.52 4.76
N GLY A 153 -15.21 -3.31 3.67
CA GLY A 153 -16.14 -3.21 2.55
C GLY A 153 -15.73 -2.15 1.51
N ASP A 154 -14.46 -1.84 1.41
CA ASP A 154 -13.87 -0.87 0.47
C ASP A 154 -14.50 0.55 0.60
N PRO A 155 -14.50 1.18 1.79
CA PRO A 155 -15.02 2.53 1.95
C PRO A 155 -14.23 3.51 1.08
N PRO A 156 -14.82 4.66 0.69
CA PRO A 156 -14.10 5.74 0.05
C PRO A 156 -12.86 6.18 0.86
N ALA A 157 -11.99 6.99 0.28
CA ALA A 157 -10.87 7.57 1.00
C ALA A 157 -11.33 8.39 2.24
N PRO A 158 -10.48 8.55 3.28
CA PRO A 158 -10.85 9.24 4.51
C PRO A 158 -11.19 10.72 4.25
N SER A 159 -12.02 11.31 5.11
CA SER A 159 -12.37 12.73 5.06
C SER A 159 -11.24 13.65 5.56
N ALA A 160 -10.34 13.11 6.39
CA ALA A 160 -9.16 13.84 6.86
C ALA A 160 -8.04 12.87 7.27
N VAL A 161 -6.83 13.42 7.31
CA VAL A 161 -5.61 12.72 7.72
C VAL A 161 -4.69 13.62 8.52
N SER A 162 -3.95 13.06 9.46
CA SER A 162 -2.82 13.70 10.12
C SER A 162 -1.68 12.70 10.32
N ALA A 163 -0.45 13.21 10.42
CA ALA A 163 0.76 12.41 10.56
C ALA A 163 1.61 12.88 11.72
N SER A 164 2.31 11.94 12.37
CA SER A 164 3.36 12.19 13.35
C SER A 164 4.50 11.23 13.12
N GLY A 165 5.75 11.69 13.32
CA GLY A 165 6.92 10.84 13.15
C GLY A 165 8.05 11.51 12.39
N GLY A 166 8.91 10.72 11.77
CA GLY A 166 10.08 11.17 11.01
C GLY A 166 11.22 10.16 11.04
N ARG A 167 12.40 10.59 10.65
CA ARG A 167 13.63 9.81 10.87
C ARG A 167 14.12 10.04 12.30
N LEU A 168 13.55 9.28 13.23
CA LEU A 168 13.80 9.45 14.67
C LEU A 168 14.90 8.52 15.19
N GLN A 169 14.91 7.27 14.75
CA GLN A 169 15.91 6.27 15.14
C GLN A 169 17.20 6.41 14.34
N HIS A 170 17.08 6.56 13.02
CA HIS A 170 18.23 6.60 12.12
C HIS A 170 18.56 8.03 11.67
N LYS A 171 18.66 8.95 12.67
CA LYS A 171 19.00 10.37 12.43
C LYS A 171 20.32 10.52 11.69
N GLY A 172 20.31 11.37 10.65
CA GLY A 172 21.51 11.71 9.88
C GLY A 172 22.04 10.56 8.99
N ASP A 173 21.24 9.55 8.69
CA ASP A 173 21.47 8.65 7.57
C ASP A 173 21.06 9.32 6.24
N ASP A 174 21.16 8.60 5.11
CA ASP A 174 20.94 9.17 3.77
C ASP A 174 19.49 8.97 3.28
N GLY A 175 18.59 8.43 4.11
CA GLY A 175 17.18 8.25 3.76
C GLY A 175 16.34 9.50 3.99
N GLU A 176 15.36 9.73 3.15
CA GLU A 176 14.40 10.86 3.23
C GLU A 176 13.09 10.49 3.92
N VAL A 177 12.66 9.22 3.76
CA VAL A 177 11.37 8.72 4.27
C VAL A 177 11.43 8.42 5.77
N PRO A 178 10.31 8.48 6.52
CA PRO A 178 10.30 8.21 7.95
C PRO A 178 10.74 6.78 8.29
N ASP A 179 11.35 6.60 9.45
CA ASP A 179 11.61 5.30 10.07
C ASP A 179 10.69 5.04 11.28
N VAL A 180 9.97 6.06 11.71
CA VAL A 180 8.87 6.00 12.69
C VAL A 180 7.75 6.88 12.18
N GLU A 181 6.55 6.33 12.06
CA GLU A 181 5.39 7.10 11.60
C GLU A 181 4.11 6.56 12.21
N ILE A 182 3.24 7.48 12.60
CA ILE A 182 1.85 7.21 12.96
C ILE A 182 0.97 8.12 12.09
N LEU A 183 0.06 7.49 11.38
CA LEU A 183 -0.95 8.17 10.57
C LEU A 183 -2.33 7.97 11.22
N HIS A 184 -3.14 9.02 11.22
CA HIS A 184 -4.54 8.99 11.66
C HIS A 184 -5.42 9.33 10.46
N TYR A 185 -6.33 8.44 10.14
CA TYR A 185 -7.30 8.61 9.06
C TYR A 185 -8.70 8.70 9.67
N ASP A 186 -9.39 9.82 9.41
CA ASP A 186 -10.74 10.04 9.86
C ASP A 186 -11.73 9.61 8.78
N TYR A 187 -12.53 8.62 9.10
CA TYR A 187 -13.70 8.20 8.33
C TYR A 187 -14.98 8.64 9.05
N PRO A 188 -16.12 8.78 8.36
CA PRO A 188 -17.37 9.16 9.02
C PRO A 188 -17.79 8.23 10.16
N GLU A 189 -17.53 6.91 10.01
CA GLU A 189 -18.01 5.88 10.93
C GLU A 189 -16.93 5.33 11.87
N PHE A 190 -15.63 5.52 11.56
CA PHE A 190 -14.52 4.97 12.33
C PHE A 190 -13.25 5.81 12.18
N VAL A 191 -12.30 5.59 13.08
CA VAL A 191 -10.94 6.08 12.95
C VAL A 191 -10.03 4.91 12.61
N MET A 192 -9.10 5.12 11.66
CA MET A 192 -8.05 4.16 11.36
C MET A 192 -6.68 4.76 11.68
N THR A 193 -5.81 4.00 12.35
CA THR A 193 -4.39 4.35 12.52
C THR A 193 -3.53 3.43 11.68
N PHE A 194 -2.42 3.97 11.16
CA PHE A 194 -1.31 3.19 10.63
C PHE A 194 -0.07 3.49 11.46
N GLU A 195 0.52 2.45 12.03
CA GLU A 195 1.68 2.56 12.93
C GLU A 195 2.89 1.86 12.29
N HIS A 196 3.92 2.63 12.00
CA HIS A 196 5.13 2.18 11.33
C HIS A 196 6.36 2.35 12.21
N SER A 197 7.22 1.34 12.22
CA SER A 197 8.60 1.49 12.69
C SER A 197 9.56 0.63 11.86
N HIS A 198 10.81 1.11 11.74
CA HIS A 198 11.88 0.42 11.04
C HIS A 198 13.05 0.08 11.97
N PHE A 199 12.77 -0.10 13.27
CA PHE A 199 13.75 -0.44 14.33
C PHE A 199 13.21 -1.46 15.34
N ALA A 200 11.92 -1.84 15.30
CA ALA A 200 11.27 -2.69 16.30
C ALA A 200 11.69 -4.16 16.16
N ASN A 201 12.93 -4.49 16.53
CA ASN A 201 13.48 -5.84 16.41
C ASN A 201 12.79 -6.89 17.31
N SER A 202 11.97 -6.46 18.29
CA SER A 202 11.17 -7.34 19.15
C SER A 202 9.91 -7.88 18.47
N MET A 203 9.55 -7.31 17.32
CA MET A 203 8.43 -7.76 16.49
C MET A 203 8.94 -8.34 15.18
N SER A 204 8.27 -9.34 14.67
CA SER A 204 8.65 -10.01 13.42
C SER A 204 7.47 -10.09 12.46
N LYS A 205 7.77 -10.12 11.19
CA LYS A 205 6.82 -10.65 10.19
C LYS A 205 6.44 -12.08 10.62
N ILE A 206 5.27 -12.52 10.20
CA ILE A 206 4.81 -13.88 10.47
C ILE A 206 5.86 -14.88 9.98
N ASP A 207 6.24 -15.80 10.86
CA ASP A 207 7.16 -16.89 10.56
C ASP A 207 6.70 -17.70 9.35
N GLY A 208 7.64 -18.22 8.56
CA GLY A 208 7.35 -19.00 7.36
C GLY A 208 6.49 -20.24 7.63
N SER A 209 6.62 -20.88 8.79
CA SER A 209 5.79 -22.03 9.18
C SER A 209 4.32 -21.62 9.45
N ILE A 210 4.08 -20.40 9.93
CA ILE A 210 2.75 -19.83 10.13
C ILE A 210 2.19 -19.35 8.79
N ARG A 211 3.01 -18.65 7.99
CA ARG A 211 2.62 -18.14 6.67
C ARG A 211 2.08 -19.23 5.74
N SER A 212 2.66 -20.42 5.79
CA SER A 212 2.31 -21.56 4.94
C SER A 212 1.58 -22.68 5.69
N GLY A 213 1.35 -22.53 6.99
CA GLY A 213 0.78 -23.52 7.88
C GLY A 213 -0.63 -23.19 8.38
N ASP A 214 -1.06 -23.98 9.36
CA ASP A 214 -2.39 -23.89 9.98
C ASP A 214 -2.25 -23.48 11.46
N LYS A 215 -1.41 -22.44 11.72
CA LYS A 215 -1.16 -21.89 13.06
C LYS A 215 -1.46 -20.40 13.08
N PHE A 216 -1.96 -19.93 14.22
CA PHE A 216 -2.07 -18.50 14.47
C PHE A 216 -0.74 -17.93 14.97
N PRO A 217 -0.42 -16.66 14.63
CA PRO A 217 0.74 -16.00 15.20
C PRO A 217 0.47 -15.62 16.67
N HIS A 218 1.53 -15.33 17.40
CA HIS A 218 1.40 -14.59 18.64
C HIS A 218 1.13 -13.11 18.29
N TRP A 219 -0.13 -12.69 18.36
CA TRP A 219 -0.59 -11.40 17.81
C TRP A 219 0.20 -10.20 18.30
N LEU A 220 0.56 -10.15 19.59
CA LEU A 220 1.31 -9.01 20.15
C LEU A 220 2.72 -8.85 19.55
N GLN A 221 3.31 -9.91 19.01
CA GLN A 221 4.61 -9.90 18.34
C GLN A 221 4.50 -9.89 16.80
N CYS A 222 3.29 -9.97 16.26
CA CYS A 222 3.07 -9.93 14.83
C CYS A 222 3.22 -8.49 14.31
N ALA A 223 4.32 -8.22 13.62
CA ALA A 223 4.68 -6.89 13.13
C ALA A 223 3.68 -6.31 12.10
N THR A 224 2.93 -7.16 11.41
CA THR A 224 2.08 -6.77 10.27
C THR A 224 0.62 -7.20 10.46
N ARG A 225 0.14 -7.17 11.70
CA ARG A 225 -1.26 -7.45 12.02
C ARG A 225 -2.16 -6.25 11.74
N ILE A 226 -3.45 -6.53 11.65
CA ILE A 226 -4.53 -5.54 11.60
C ILE A 226 -5.50 -5.88 12.73
N GLU A 227 -5.96 -4.87 13.44
CA GLU A 227 -6.89 -5.00 14.55
C GLU A 227 -8.16 -4.21 14.25
N PHE A 228 -9.32 -4.89 14.32
CA PHE A 228 -10.64 -4.28 14.17
C PHE A 228 -11.36 -4.32 15.51
N TYR A 229 -11.71 -3.16 16.04
CA TYR A 229 -12.43 -3.01 17.31
C TYR A 229 -13.88 -2.67 17.03
N GLY A 230 -14.74 -3.66 17.19
CA GLY A 230 -16.19 -3.50 17.11
C GLY A 230 -16.81 -3.18 18.47
N ALA A 231 -18.05 -2.73 18.46
CA ALA A 231 -18.80 -2.43 19.69
C ALA A 231 -19.06 -3.69 20.56
N LYS A 232 -18.95 -4.89 19.98
CA LYS A 232 -19.20 -6.16 20.67
C LYS A 232 -17.91 -6.93 20.91
N ASP A 233 -17.15 -7.21 19.86
CA ASP A 233 -15.95 -8.04 19.89
C ASP A 233 -14.85 -7.38 19.05
N ASN A 234 -13.63 -7.92 19.09
CA ASN A 234 -12.52 -7.45 18.28
C ASN A 234 -11.90 -8.58 17.47
N MET A 235 -11.42 -8.24 16.27
CA MET A 235 -10.76 -9.20 15.36
C MET A 235 -9.28 -8.83 15.18
N MET A 236 -8.42 -9.84 15.26
CA MET A 236 -7.01 -9.79 14.84
C MET A 236 -6.86 -10.51 13.51
N LEU A 237 -6.18 -9.88 12.54
CA LEU A 237 -6.01 -10.39 11.18
C LEU A 237 -4.52 -10.30 10.76
N GLY A 238 -4.00 -11.37 10.19
CA GLY A 238 -2.61 -11.47 9.72
C GLY A 238 -2.48 -11.17 8.22
N ARG A 239 -1.65 -10.18 7.88
CA ARG A 239 -1.36 -9.84 6.47
C ARG A 239 -0.56 -10.93 5.73
N HIS A 240 0.38 -11.60 6.39
CA HIS A 240 1.25 -12.60 5.77
C HIS A 240 0.76 -14.06 5.95
N GLY A 241 -0.53 -14.30 5.98
CA GLY A 241 -1.11 -15.54 6.45
C GLY A 241 -1.35 -15.50 7.95
N GLY A 242 -1.51 -16.66 8.58
CA GLY A 242 -1.88 -16.75 10.00
C GLY A 242 -3.37 -16.57 10.27
N GLY A 243 -4.17 -16.25 9.24
CA GLY A 243 -5.63 -16.16 9.36
C GLY A 243 -6.12 -15.00 10.21
N TRP A 244 -7.27 -15.20 10.87
CA TRP A 244 -7.88 -14.25 11.79
C TRP A 244 -8.51 -14.94 13.00
N GLN A 245 -8.62 -14.20 14.09
CA GLN A 245 -9.30 -14.62 15.33
C GLN A 245 -10.17 -13.48 15.87
N VAL A 246 -11.35 -13.82 16.37
CA VAL A 246 -12.27 -12.90 17.05
C VAL A 246 -12.24 -13.18 18.55
N PHE A 247 -12.04 -12.11 19.30
CA PHE A 247 -11.92 -12.15 20.77
C PHE A 247 -13.03 -11.35 21.42
N THR A 248 -13.63 -11.92 22.46
CA THR A 248 -14.52 -11.22 23.38
C THR A 248 -13.73 -10.32 24.35
N SER A 249 -14.45 -9.47 25.08
CA SER A 249 -13.84 -8.56 26.09
C SER A 249 -13.05 -9.27 27.19
N ASN A 250 -13.32 -10.56 27.45
CA ASN A 250 -12.57 -11.35 28.42
C ASN A 250 -11.46 -12.21 27.79
N GLY A 251 -11.14 -11.94 26.51
CA GLY A 251 -10.03 -12.60 25.77
C GLY A 251 -10.35 -14.00 25.25
N LYS A 252 -11.61 -14.46 25.33
CA LYS A 252 -11.99 -15.76 24.76
C LYS A 252 -12.10 -15.65 23.25
N VAL A 253 -11.50 -16.60 22.52
CA VAL A 253 -11.71 -16.75 21.07
C VAL A 253 -13.11 -17.33 20.83
N VAL A 254 -13.90 -16.64 20.02
CA VAL A 254 -15.31 -17.04 19.69
C VAL A 254 -15.48 -17.43 18.23
N ASP A 255 -14.61 -16.97 17.36
CA ASP A 255 -14.55 -17.38 15.96
C ASP A 255 -13.13 -17.23 15.42
N GLN A 256 -12.74 -18.03 14.43
CA GLN A 256 -11.41 -18.00 13.87
C GLN A 256 -11.30 -18.73 12.54
N LYS A 257 -10.34 -18.35 11.71
CA LYS A 257 -10.02 -19.02 10.47
C LYS A 257 -8.52 -19.02 10.23
N PHE A 258 -7.93 -20.18 9.93
CA PHE A 258 -6.56 -20.25 9.43
C PHE A 258 -6.47 -19.72 8.00
N GLY A 259 -5.30 -19.16 7.65
CA GLY A 259 -5.08 -18.69 6.31
C GLY A 259 -3.62 -18.76 5.88
N ARG A 260 -3.43 -19.17 4.63
CA ARG A 260 -2.13 -19.16 3.95
C ARG A 260 -2.02 -17.94 3.05
N HIS A 261 -0.80 -17.50 2.78
CA HIS A 261 -0.60 -16.39 1.85
C HIS A 261 -1.05 -16.80 0.43
N PRO A 262 -1.89 -15.99 -0.26
CA PRO A 262 -2.67 -16.42 -1.42
C PRO A 262 -2.01 -16.11 -2.78
N ASP A 263 -0.71 -16.36 -2.95
CA ASP A 263 -0.02 -16.02 -4.21
C ASP A 263 -0.62 -16.78 -5.41
N THR A 264 -0.89 -18.08 -5.26
CA THR A 264 -1.44 -18.92 -6.33
C THR A 264 -2.87 -18.50 -6.69
N GLU A 265 -3.73 -18.29 -5.69
CA GLU A 265 -5.12 -17.89 -5.87
C GLU A 265 -5.21 -16.54 -6.56
N HIS A 266 -4.31 -15.63 -6.25
CA HIS A 266 -4.27 -14.30 -6.85
C HIS A 266 -3.84 -14.34 -8.32
N GLN A 267 -2.83 -15.15 -8.65
CA GLN A 267 -2.40 -15.35 -10.03
C GLN A 267 -3.49 -16.04 -10.85
N GLN A 268 -4.16 -17.05 -10.29
CA GLN A 268 -5.25 -17.75 -10.94
C GLN A 268 -6.42 -16.80 -11.22
N ASN A 269 -6.80 -15.95 -10.25
CA ASN A 269 -7.84 -14.95 -10.43
C ASN A 269 -7.55 -14.02 -11.61
N PHE A 270 -6.30 -13.58 -11.80
CA PHE A 270 -5.92 -12.77 -12.97
C PHE A 270 -6.18 -13.50 -14.28
N ILE A 271 -5.73 -14.76 -14.39
CA ILE A 271 -5.91 -15.57 -15.61
C ILE A 271 -7.40 -15.81 -15.91
N ASP A 272 -8.20 -16.08 -14.88
CA ASP A 272 -9.64 -16.31 -15.03
C ASP A 272 -10.37 -15.02 -15.46
N CYS A 273 -9.96 -13.87 -14.92
CA CYS A 273 -10.52 -12.57 -15.31
C CYS A 273 -10.13 -12.17 -16.74
N ILE A 274 -8.94 -12.51 -17.22
CA ILE A 274 -8.58 -12.32 -18.62
C ILE A 274 -9.53 -13.11 -19.54
N LYS A 275 -9.87 -14.35 -19.19
CA LYS A 275 -10.75 -15.21 -19.99
C LYS A 275 -12.22 -14.77 -19.93
N SER A 276 -12.71 -14.47 -18.73
CA SER A 276 -14.12 -14.11 -18.49
C SER A 276 -14.45 -12.65 -18.77
N ARG A 277 -13.43 -11.78 -18.81
CA ARG A 277 -13.54 -10.30 -18.86
C ARG A 277 -14.21 -9.69 -17.61
N ASN A 278 -14.37 -10.46 -16.53
CA ASN A 278 -14.81 -9.96 -15.23
C ASN A 278 -13.68 -9.15 -14.55
N ARG A 279 -14.07 -8.28 -13.61
CA ARG A 279 -13.09 -7.54 -12.81
C ARG A 279 -12.35 -8.47 -11.85
N PRO A 280 -11.03 -8.36 -11.71
CA PRO A 280 -10.27 -9.15 -10.76
C PRO A 280 -10.52 -8.69 -9.31
N ASN A 281 -10.21 -9.55 -8.34
CA ASN A 281 -10.34 -9.26 -6.91
C ASN A 281 -9.56 -7.99 -6.51
N ALA A 282 -8.39 -7.79 -7.10
CA ALA A 282 -7.59 -6.58 -6.95
C ALA A 282 -7.68 -5.69 -8.20
N ASP A 283 -8.91 -5.36 -8.60
CA ASP A 283 -9.14 -4.43 -9.72
C ASP A 283 -8.47 -3.08 -9.45
N VAL A 284 -7.90 -2.49 -10.48
CA VAL A 284 -7.19 -1.21 -10.38
C VAL A 284 -8.04 -0.08 -9.81
N GLY A 285 -9.37 -0.13 -9.96
CA GLY A 285 -10.28 0.86 -9.37
C GLY A 285 -10.38 0.72 -7.84
N LEU A 286 -10.40 -0.50 -7.29
CA LEU A 286 -10.32 -0.74 -5.85
C LEU A 286 -8.94 -0.36 -5.31
N ALA A 287 -7.89 -0.76 -6.01
CA ALA A 287 -6.53 -0.44 -5.65
C ALA A 287 -6.24 1.08 -5.71
N GLN A 288 -6.96 1.86 -6.55
CA GLN A 288 -6.86 3.32 -6.55
C GLN A 288 -7.23 3.90 -5.19
N VAL A 289 -8.29 3.40 -4.55
CA VAL A 289 -8.69 3.89 -3.24
C VAL A 289 -7.60 3.61 -2.20
N SER A 290 -7.15 2.37 -2.07
CA SER A 290 -6.14 1.99 -1.08
C SER A 290 -4.77 2.65 -1.34
N THR A 291 -4.38 2.78 -2.61
CA THR A 291 -3.14 3.49 -2.98
C THR A 291 -3.27 4.99 -2.73
N SER A 292 -4.44 5.60 -2.96
CA SER A 292 -4.69 7.00 -2.58
C SER A 292 -4.60 7.20 -1.07
N VAL A 293 -5.15 6.30 -0.25
CA VAL A 293 -5.04 6.37 1.23
C VAL A 293 -3.58 6.33 1.66
N MET A 294 -2.75 5.49 1.05
CA MET A 294 -1.31 5.45 1.27
C MET A 294 -0.64 6.78 0.89
N HIS A 295 -0.95 7.33 -0.30
CA HIS A 295 -0.39 8.63 -0.73
C HIS A 295 -0.85 9.79 0.15
N ILE A 296 -2.13 9.82 0.57
CA ILE A 296 -2.68 10.82 1.50
C ILE A 296 -1.88 10.83 2.80
N GLY A 297 -1.51 9.65 3.33
CA GLY A 297 -0.65 9.52 4.52
C GLY A 297 0.74 10.11 4.31
N ASN A 298 1.42 9.73 3.22
CA ASN A 298 2.73 10.28 2.87
C ASN A 298 2.71 11.79 2.64
N ILE A 299 1.64 12.31 2.02
CA ILE A 299 1.47 13.75 1.80
C ILE A 299 1.29 14.46 3.15
N ALA A 300 0.47 13.93 4.07
CA ALA A 300 0.28 14.50 5.40
C ALA A 300 1.60 14.58 6.17
N HIS A 301 2.45 13.55 6.07
CA HIS A 301 3.79 13.58 6.65
C HIS A 301 4.67 14.68 6.04
N ARG A 302 4.68 14.80 4.70
CA ARG A 302 5.56 15.73 3.95
C ARG A 302 5.19 17.19 4.13
N VAL A 303 3.92 17.53 4.31
CA VAL A 303 3.48 18.92 4.56
C VAL A 303 3.56 19.30 6.05
N GLY A 304 3.77 18.33 6.94
CA GLY A 304 4.05 18.52 8.38
C GLY A 304 2.83 18.86 9.23
N ASN A 305 2.81 18.30 10.39
CA ASN A 305 2.04 18.54 11.64
C ASN A 305 0.70 19.29 11.55
N GLN A 306 -0.13 19.01 10.54
CA GLN A 306 -1.45 19.60 10.41
C GLN A 306 -2.46 18.55 9.97
N LYS A 307 -3.73 18.77 10.31
CA LYS A 307 -4.83 17.95 9.82
C LYS A 307 -5.21 18.42 8.42
N LEU A 308 -5.10 17.52 7.45
CA LEU A 308 -5.52 17.76 6.07
C LEU A 308 -6.91 17.21 5.85
N HIS A 309 -7.79 17.99 5.23
CA HIS A 309 -9.11 17.54 4.80
C HIS A 309 -9.07 17.11 3.33
N TYR A 310 -9.70 15.99 3.02
CA TYR A 310 -9.66 15.37 1.72
C TYR A 310 -11.06 15.11 1.17
N ASN A 311 -11.30 15.52 -0.08
CA ASN A 311 -12.50 15.19 -0.82
C ASN A 311 -12.23 13.95 -1.70
N ALA A 312 -12.78 12.81 -1.30
CA ALA A 312 -12.58 11.54 -1.99
C ALA A 312 -13.16 11.51 -3.42
N SER A 313 -14.23 12.27 -3.70
CA SER A 313 -14.85 12.32 -5.03
C SER A 313 -14.06 13.15 -6.03
N GLU A 314 -13.36 14.18 -5.56
CA GLU A 314 -12.50 15.05 -6.38
C GLU A 314 -11.02 14.62 -6.35
N GLU A 315 -10.67 13.70 -5.45
CA GLU A 315 -9.29 13.29 -5.17
C GLU A 315 -8.36 14.47 -4.83
N GLN A 316 -8.87 15.42 -4.02
CA GLN A 316 -8.18 16.66 -3.67
C GLN A 316 -8.24 16.99 -2.19
N PHE A 317 -7.20 17.65 -1.69
CA PHE A 317 -7.21 18.28 -0.38
C PHE A 317 -7.94 19.62 -0.47
N THR A 318 -8.89 19.86 0.45
CA THR A 318 -9.77 21.04 0.39
C THR A 318 -9.19 22.26 1.08
N ASN A 319 -8.14 22.13 1.85
CA ASN A 319 -7.58 23.18 2.69
C ASN A 319 -6.07 23.38 2.56
N ASN A 320 -5.41 22.78 1.55
CA ASN A 320 -3.95 22.83 1.46
C ASN A 320 -3.43 22.66 0.02
N ASP A 321 -3.00 23.75 -0.61
CA ASP A 321 -2.46 23.74 -1.98
C ASP A 321 -1.11 23.01 -2.07
N SER A 322 -0.29 23.08 -1.02
CA SER A 322 0.98 22.35 -0.97
C SER A 322 0.73 20.83 -0.99
N ALA A 323 -0.30 20.34 -0.28
CA ALA A 323 -0.70 18.96 -0.32
C ALA A 323 -1.20 18.57 -1.72
N ASN A 324 -2.03 19.39 -2.35
CA ASN A 324 -2.50 19.17 -3.73
C ASN A 324 -1.35 19.11 -4.74
N SER A 325 -0.32 19.95 -4.57
CA SER A 325 0.86 19.92 -5.44
C SER A 325 1.61 18.60 -5.39
N LEU A 326 1.54 17.86 -4.27
CA LEU A 326 2.15 16.54 -4.10
C LEU A 326 1.29 15.38 -4.65
N SER A 327 0.03 15.65 -4.97
CA SER A 327 -0.89 14.64 -5.53
C SER A 327 -0.59 14.31 -7.00
N LYS A 328 0.26 15.09 -7.65
CA LYS A 328 0.68 14.93 -9.03
C LYS A 328 2.19 15.20 -9.17
N ARG A 329 2.82 14.54 -10.13
CA ARG A 329 4.24 14.76 -10.45
C ARG A 329 4.46 16.17 -10.98
N GLN A 330 5.44 16.88 -10.42
CA GLN A 330 5.78 18.24 -10.84
C GLN A 330 6.73 18.27 -12.05
N ASN A 331 7.66 17.33 -12.12
CA ASN A 331 8.58 17.21 -13.26
C ASN A 331 7.90 16.44 -14.38
N ILE A 332 7.65 17.08 -15.50
CA ILE A 332 7.08 16.49 -16.70
C ILE A 332 8.18 16.31 -17.74
N ASN A 333 8.33 15.11 -18.24
CA ASN A 333 9.26 14.74 -19.31
C ASN A 333 8.60 13.75 -20.27
N ASP A 334 9.32 13.25 -21.26
CA ASP A 334 8.78 12.37 -22.29
C ASP A 334 8.26 11.03 -21.75
N PHE A 335 8.74 10.57 -20.61
CA PHE A 335 8.30 9.34 -19.95
C PHE A 335 7.08 9.54 -19.03
N SER A 336 6.69 10.79 -18.78
CA SER A 336 5.59 11.09 -17.87
C SER A 336 4.22 10.72 -18.46
N VAL A 337 3.29 10.34 -17.58
CA VAL A 337 1.89 10.09 -17.95
C VAL A 337 1.29 11.34 -18.58
N LYS A 338 0.59 11.17 -19.71
CA LYS A 338 -0.04 12.28 -20.44
C LYS A 338 -1.40 12.64 -19.82
N GLU A 339 -1.81 13.90 -19.97
CA GLU A 339 -3.12 14.38 -19.51
C GLU A 339 -4.28 13.65 -20.19
N ILE A 340 -4.13 13.44 -21.51
CA ILE A 340 -5.12 12.72 -22.32
C ILE A 340 -4.59 11.30 -22.56
N ILE A 341 -5.35 10.32 -22.08
CA ILE A 341 -5.06 8.88 -22.18
C ILE A 341 -5.73 8.31 -23.45
#